data_745e6596272c8fbd7dcf20fcde8a38cd
#
_entry.id   745e6596272c8fbd7dcf20fcde8a38cd
#
_cell.length_a   1.000
_cell.length_b   1.000
_cell.length_c   1.000
_cell.angle_alpha   90.00
_cell.angle_beta   90.00
_cell.angle_gamma   90.00
#
_symmetry.space_group_name_H-M   'P 1'
#
loop_
_entity.id
_entity.type
_entity.pdbx_description
1 polymer ?
#
loop_
_entity_poly.entity_id
_entity_poly.type
_entity_poly.pdbx_seq_one_letter_code
_entity_poly.pdbx_strand_id
1 'polypeptide(L)'
;NIAKYREGMLMGVHIPKSELAHPDVKELLQLYKKRNRQFYLWNMLAGIAVCLLCFTYFSIFITVWTLWFVEFCLLTILRVYHYHQKVYDIKQKNGWISSANADVSAAVDTRTSSQIAKKILPAKLHLIPAAVILIPLFFPQVRTYLLTESDGRVMLLCTILVAAAYMGTGYLFAHMPNKIYSENSQI
;
A
#
# COMPACT_ATOMS: atom_id res chain seq x y z
N ASN A 1 3.75 8.62 7.03
CA ASN A 1 2.67 8.64 8.02
C ASN A 1 1.43 9.27 7.37
N ILE A 2 0.49 8.42 6.94
CA ILE A 2 -0.72 8.80 6.19
C ILE A 2 -1.62 9.77 6.99
N ALA A 3 -1.54 9.72 8.31
CA ALA A 3 -2.28 10.62 9.21
C ALA A 3 -1.67 12.02 9.36
N LYS A 4 -0.58 12.30 8.64
CA LYS A 4 0.04 13.62 8.65
C LYS A 4 -0.56 14.47 7.53
N TYR A 5 -1.08 15.63 7.91
CA TYR A 5 -1.55 16.61 6.92
C TYR A 5 -0.38 17.07 6.03
N ARG A 6 -0.54 16.94 4.74
CA ARG A 6 0.46 17.37 3.73
C ARG A 6 -0.27 17.93 2.52
N GLU A 7 0.20 19.06 2.01
CA GLU A 7 -0.26 19.64 0.75
C GLU A 7 -1.79 19.81 0.66
N GLY A 8 -2.41 20.27 1.74
CA GLY A 8 -3.86 20.41 1.78
C GLY A 8 -4.65 19.12 1.98
N MET A 9 -3.98 17.97 2.13
CA MET A 9 -4.62 16.65 2.23
C MET A 9 -4.42 15.98 3.58
N LEU A 10 -5.48 15.36 4.08
CA LEU A 10 -5.48 14.45 5.21
C LEU A 10 -5.96 13.08 4.74
N MET A 11 -5.15 12.05 4.90
CA MET A 11 -5.46 10.68 4.43
C MET A 11 -5.91 10.62 2.96
N GLY A 12 -5.36 11.50 2.10
CA GLY A 12 -5.70 11.59 0.67
C GLY A 12 -6.98 12.35 0.36
N VAL A 13 -7.60 13.01 1.35
CA VAL A 13 -8.77 13.87 1.16
C VAL A 13 -8.38 15.32 1.37
N HIS A 14 -8.73 16.19 0.43
CA HIS A 14 -8.55 17.65 0.57
C HIS A 14 -9.44 18.19 1.68
N ILE A 15 -8.83 18.79 2.71
CA ILE A 15 -9.50 19.45 3.83
C ILE A 15 -8.83 20.80 4.05
N PRO A 16 -9.58 21.90 4.21
CA PRO A 16 -9.03 23.20 4.57
C PRO A 16 -8.26 23.12 5.89
N LYS A 17 -7.15 23.86 5.97
CA LYS A 17 -6.27 23.82 7.14
C LYS A 17 -6.97 24.29 8.43
N SER A 18 -7.95 25.20 8.30
CA SER A 18 -8.81 25.68 9.38
C SER A 18 -9.61 24.55 10.03
N GLU A 19 -10.06 23.56 9.21
CA GLU A 19 -10.96 22.48 9.62
C GLU A 19 -10.24 21.31 10.29
N LEU A 20 -8.91 21.29 10.30
CA LEU A 20 -8.13 20.28 11.05
C LEU A 20 -8.39 20.33 12.56
N ALA A 21 -8.86 21.48 13.06
CA ALA A 21 -9.23 21.66 14.45
C ALA A 21 -10.62 21.15 14.81
N HIS A 22 -11.42 20.77 13.79
CA HIS A 22 -12.78 20.27 13.98
C HIS A 22 -12.81 19.02 14.88
N PRO A 23 -13.77 18.92 15.81
CA PRO A 23 -13.83 17.82 16.78
C PRO A 23 -13.89 16.45 16.11
N ASP A 24 -14.71 16.27 15.08
CA ASP A 24 -14.87 15.00 14.36
C ASP A 24 -13.55 14.54 13.72
N VAL A 25 -12.76 15.47 13.17
CA VAL A 25 -11.45 15.17 12.57
C VAL A 25 -10.45 14.75 13.64
N LYS A 26 -10.42 15.46 14.77
CA LYS A 26 -9.53 15.13 15.90
C LYS A 26 -9.86 13.76 16.48
N GLU A 27 -11.14 13.49 16.71
CA GLU A 27 -11.63 12.21 17.21
C GLU A 27 -11.24 11.06 16.27
N LEU A 28 -11.50 11.22 14.97
CA LEU A 28 -11.12 10.25 13.96
C LEU A 28 -9.61 9.97 13.94
N LEU A 29 -8.79 11.02 14.04
CA LEU A 29 -7.34 10.89 14.07
C LEU A 29 -6.84 10.18 15.33
N GLN A 30 -7.43 10.45 16.49
CA GLN A 30 -7.10 9.77 17.74
C GLN A 30 -7.49 8.29 17.66
N LEU A 31 -8.69 7.99 17.16
CA LEU A 31 -9.17 6.63 16.94
C LEU A 31 -8.26 5.86 15.97
N TYR A 32 -7.88 6.50 14.85
CA TYR A 32 -6.93 5.93 13.90
C TYR A 32 -5.60 5.60 14.57
N LYS A 33 -5.00 6.55 15.29
CA LYS A 33 -3.70 6.34 15.95
C LYS A 33 -3.77 5.19 16.95
N LYS A 34 -4.84 5.14 17.78
CA LYS A 34 -5.04 4.07 18.78
C LYS A 34 -5.18 2.71 18.11
N ARG A 35 -6.09 2.58 17.14
CA ARG A 35 -6.34 1.33 16.43
C ARG A 35 -5.16 0.89 15.57
N ASN A 36 -4.45 1.84 14.99
CA ASN A 36 -3.27 1.55 14.18
C ASN A 36 -2.12 1.00 15.04
N ARG A 37 -1.90 1.59 16.23
CA ARG A 37 -0.93 1.07 17.22
C ARG A 37 -1.28 -0.34 17.67
N GLN A 38 -2.55 -0.61 17.96
CA GLN A 38 -3.01 -1.95 18.35
C GLN A 38 -2.79 -2.96 17.21
N PHE A 39 -3.12 -2.60 15.99
CA PHE A 39 -2.94 -3.46 14.83
C PHE A 39 -1.47 -3.85 14.63
N TYR A 40 -0.56 -2.88 14.65
CA TYR A 40 0.86 -3.19 14.50
C TYR A 40 1.41 -4.01 15.68
N LEU A 41 0.93 -3.74 16.90
CA LEU A 41 1.32 -4.53 18.06
C LEU A 41 0.91 -6.01 17.91
N TRP A 42 -0.35 -6.25 17.55
CA TRP A 42 -0.86 -7.61 17.33
C TRP A 42 -0.16 -8.32 16.17
N ASN A 43 0.07 -7.62 15.08
CA ASN A 43 0.81 -8.20 13.95
C ASN A 43 2.28 -8.47 14.30
N MET A 44 2.91 -7.63 15.11
CA MET A 44 4.26 -7.90 15.60
C MET A 44 4.30 -9.17 16.46
N LEU A 45 3.34 -9.33 17.38
CA LEU A 45 3.25 -10.54 18.20
C LEU A 45 2.97 -11.79 17.36
N ALA A 46 2.04 -11.68 16.39
CA ALA A 46 1.76 -12.76 15.43
C ALA A 46 3.00 -13.11 14.60
N GLY A 47 3.71 -12.11 14.10
CA GLY A 47 4.95 -12.31 13.34
C GLY A 47 6.04 -13.02 14.15
N ILE A 48 6.20 -12.66 15.44
CA ILE A 48 7.13 -13.37 16.34
C ILE A 48 6.70 -14.83 16.51
N ALA A 49 5.40 -15.08 16.73
CA ALA A 49 4.88 -16.45 16.87
C ALA A 49 5.10 -17.28 15.59
N VAL A 50 4.88 -16.68 14.42
CA VAL A 50 5.17 -17.31 13.13
C VAL A 50 6.66 -17.62 12.97
N CYS A 51 7.55 -16.70 13.38
CA CYS A 51 8.99 -16.93 13.34
C CYS A 51 9.43 -18.11 14.22
N LEU A 52 8.74 -18.38 15.34
CA LEU A 52 9.05 -19.54 16.19
C LEU A 52 8.80 -20.88 15.46
N LEU A 53 7.92 -20.92 14.47
CA LEU A 53 7.69 -22.11 13.65
C LEU A 53 8.92 -22.50 12.80
N CYS A 54 9.86 -21.58 12.59
CA CYS A 54 11.11 -21.86 11.87
C CYS A 54 11.93 -22.98 12.55
N PHE A 55 11.77 -23.17 13.88
CA PHE A 55 12.46 -24.21 14.64
C PHE A 55 11.79 -25.59 14.54
N THR A 56 10.64 -25.69 13.86
CA THR A 56 9.91 -26.95 13.65
C THR A 56 10.12 -27.44 12.22
N TYR A 57 9.10 -27.27 11.37
CA TYR A 57 9.13 -27.67 9.97
C TYR A 57 9.24 -26.44 9.08
N PHE A 58 10.32 -26.32 8.34
CA PHE A 58 10.60 -25.17 7.50
C PHE A 58 9.51 -24.90 6.44
N SER A 59 8.93 -25.94 5.84
CA SER A 59 7.82 -25.80 4.88
C SER A 59 6.57 -25.22 5.53
N ILE A 60 6.24 -25.64 6.76
CA ILE A 60 5.11 -25.09 7.51
C ILE A 60 5.38 -23.62 7.82
N PHE A 61 6.59 -23.29 8.29
CA PHE A 61 6.98 -21.91 8.55
C PHE A 61 6.78 -21.01 7.32
N ILE A 62 7.34 -21.39 6.17
CA ILE A 62 7.23 -20.58 4.94
C ILE A 62 5.77 -20.41 4.51
N THR A 63 4.96 -21.46 4.59
CA THR A 63 3.54 -21.38 4.21
C THR A 63 2.78 -20.43 5.12
N VAL A 64 2.90 -20.59 6.44
CA VAL A 64 2.22 -19.74 7.43
C VAL A 64 2.71 -18.29 7.34
N TRP A 65 4.03 -18.10 7.17
CA TRP A 65 4.63 -16.77 7.01
C TRP A 65 4.10 -16.04 5.77
N THR A 66 3.99 -16.75 4.64
CA THR A 66 3.47 -16.18 3.40
C THR A 66 2.00 -15.77 3.54
N LEU A 67 1.18 -16.63 4.14
CA LEU A 67 -0.24 -16.33 4.38
C LEU A 67 -0.41 -15.13 5.33
N TRP A 68 0.33 -15.11 6.44
CA TRP A 68 0.33 -13.98 7.37
C TRP A 68 0.77 -12.67 6.70
N PHE A 69 1.81 -12.72 5.86
CA PHE A 69 2.28 -11.54 5.16
C PHE A 69 1.25 -10.98 4.17
N VAL A 70 0.59 -11.85 3.41
CA VAL A 70 -0.48 -11.47 2.49
C VAL A 70 -1.66 -10.87 3.27
N GLU A 71 -2.07 -11.49 4.35
CA GLU A 71 -3.12 -10.98 5.24
C GLU A 71 -2.76 -9.59 5.77
N PHE A 72 -1.54 -9.42 6.29
CA PHE A 72 -1.04 -8.14 6.80
C PHE A 72 -1.10 -7.03 5.75
N CYS A 73 -0.69 -7.32 4.50
CA CYS A 73 -0.75 -6.37 3.40
C CYS A 73 -2.18 -5.98 3.07
N LEU A 74 -3.07 -6.96 2.93
CA LEU A 74 -4.49 -6.72 2.62
C LEU A 74 -5.17 -5.90 3.71
N LEU A 75 -5.00 -6.28 4.98
CA LEU A 75 -5.60 -5.55 6.11
C LEU A 75 -5.05 -4.12 6.21
N THR A 76 -3.79 -3.90 5.88
CA THR A 76 -3.20 -2.55 5.84
C THR A 76 -3.88 -1.68 4.78
N ILE A 77 -4.06 -2.21 3.57
CA ILE A 77 -4.72 -1.49 2.46
C ILE A 77 -6.18 -1.19 2.82
N LEU A 78 -6.93 -2.19 3.28
CA LEU A 78 -8.33 -2.03 3.66
C LEU A 78 -8.51 -1.00 4.77
N ARG A 79 -7.59 -0.94 5.73
CA ARG A 79 -7.59 0.08 6.77
C ARG A 79 -7.40 1.48 6.22
N VAL A 80 -6.40 1.68 5.39
CA VAL A 80 -6.15 2.98 4.77
C VAL A 80 -7.39 3.44 4.01
N TYR A 81 -7.97 2.54 3.22
CA TYR A 81 -9.19 2.81 2.47
C TYR A 81 -10.38 3.17 3.38
N HIS A 82 -10.59 2.40 4.45
CA HIS A 82 -11.68 2.65 5.40
C HIS A 82 -11.57 4.03 6.08
N TYR A 83 -10.37 4.43 6.50
CA TYR A 83 -10.18 5.75 7.11
C TYR A 83 -10.23 6.88 6.09
N HIS A 84 -9.78 6.64 4.86
CA HIS A 84 -9.99 7.57 3.74
C HIS A 84 -11.48 7.86 3.54
N GLN A 85 -12.33 6.83 3.48
CA GLN A 85 -13.79 6.99 3.35
C GLN A 85 -14.38 7.78 4.52
N LYS A 86 -13.99 7.48 5.76
CA LYS A 86 -14.47 8.23 6.93
C LYS A 86 -14.12 9.71 6.89
N VAL A 87 -12.91 10.05 6.45
CA VAL A 87 -12.53 11.46 6.28
C VAL A 87 -13.37 12.12 5.18
N TYR A 88 -13.64 11.39 4.10
CA TYR A 88 -14.50 11.87 3.02
C TYR A 88 -15.94 12.11 3.47
N ASP A 89 -16.51 11.20 4.28
CA ASP A 89 -17.85 11.33 4.86
C ASP A 89 -17.96 12.56 5.77
N ILE A 90 -16.93 12.80 6.62
CA ILE A 90 -16.88 14.00 7.46
C ILE A 90 -16.85 15.27 6.60
N LYS A 91 -16.06 15.25 5.51
CA LYS A 91 -16.01 16.36 4.56
C LYS A 91 -17.38 16.64 3.93
N GLN A 92 -18.09 15.60 3.49
CA GLN A 92 -19.42 15.74 2.91
C GLN A 92 -20.43 16.25 3.93
N LYS A 93 -20.44 15.66 5.13
CA LYS A 93 -21.38 16.01 6.21
C LYS A 93 -21.28 17.49 6.62
N ASN A 94 -20.08 18.03 6.62
CA ASN A 94 -19.83 19.41 7.03
C ASN A 94 -19.84 20.40 5.84
N GLY A 95 -20.15 19.94 4.64
CA GLY A 95 -20.22 20.82 3.46
C GLY A 95 -18.89 21.48 3.08
N TRP A 96 -17.77 20.89 3.48
CA TRP A 96 -16.42 21.40 3.11
C TRP A 96 -16.09 21.15 1.63
N ILE A 97 -17.08 20.86 0.85
CA ILE A 97 -17.01 20.92 -0.61
C ILE A 97 -16.98 22.40 -0.92
N SER A 98 -15.80 22.95 -1.15
CA SER A 98 -15.67 24.36 -1.54
C SER A 98 -16.55 24.58 -2.77
N SER A 99 -17.42 25.59 -2.71
CA SER A 99 -18.19 26.07 -3.86
C SER A 99 -17.28 26.46 -5.05
N ALA A 100 -16.00 26.71 -4.80
CA ALA A 100 -14.95 26.81 -5.79
C ALA A 100 -14.82 25.56 -6.70
N ASN A 101 -15.28 24.38 -6.26
CA ASN A 101 -15.26 23.17 -7.09
C ASN A 101 -16.50 23.02 -7.99
N ALA A 102 -17.53 23.87 -7.83
CA ALA A 102 -18.69 23.86 -8.73
C ALA A 102 -18.38 24.61 -10.04
N ASP A 103 -17.48 25.60 -10.00
CA ASP A 103 -17.11 26.42 -11.17
C ASP A 103 -15.65 26.24 -11.63
N VAL A 104 -14.81 25.60 -10.83
CA VAL A 104 -13.47 25.21 -11.29
C VAL A 104 -13.61 23.93 -12.08
N SER A 105 -13.77 24.06 -13.39
CA SER A 105 -13.27 23.05 -14.30
C SER A 105 -11.86 22.75 -13.82
N ALA A 106 -11.67 21.63 -13.13
CA ALA A 106 -10.38 21.24 -12.57
C ALA A 106 -9.39 21.26 -13.74
N ALA A 107 -8.63 22.35 -13.86
CA ALA A 107 -7.56 22.42 -14.81
C ALA A 107 -6.57 21.36 -14.36
N VAL A 108 -6.69 20.17 -14.97
CA VAL A 108 -5.74 19.11 -14.77
C VAL A 108 -4.43 19.67 -15.29
N ASP A 109 -3.54 20.04 -14.37
CA ASP A 109 -2.20 20.46 -14.75
C ASP A 109 -1.48 19.25 -15.35
N THR A 110 -1.67 19.09 -16.65
CA THR A 110 -1.03 18.03 -17.43
C THR A 110 0.49 18.15 -17.42
N ARG A 111 1.02 19.35 -17.13
CA ARG A 111 2.45 19.62 -17.08
C ARG A 111 3.07 19.03 -15.79
N THR A 112 2.45 19.28 -14.64
CA THR A 112 2.88 18.74 -13.35
C THR A 112 2.62 17.23 -13.28
N SER A 113 1.49 16.75 -13.82
CA SER A 113 1.23 15.31 -13.90
C SER A 113 2.22 14.58 -14.81
N SER A 114 2.64 15.19 -15.94
CA SER A 114 3.66 14.61 -16.81
C SER A 114 5.05 14.60 -16.18
N GLN A 115 5.41 15.59 -15.35
CA GLN A 115 6.68 15.62 -14.62
C GLN A 115 6.71 14.58 -13.50
N ILE A 116 5.59 14.36 -12.81
CA ILE A 116 5.49 13.32 -11.78
C ILE A 116 5.49 11.94 -12.43
N ALA A 117 4.78 11.76 -13.54
CA ALA A 117 4.82 10.51 -14.31
C ALA A 117 6.24 10.14 -14.77
N LYS A 118 7.08 11.14 -15.08
CA LYS A 118 8.52 10.91 -15.38
C LYS A 118 9.36 10.53 -14.17
N LYS A 119 8.93 10.87 -12.94
CA LYS A 119 9.61 10.48 -11.68
C LYS A 119 9.15 9.13 -11.15
N ILE A 120 8.04 8.58 -11.64
CA ILE A 120 7.61 7.22 -11.29
C ILE A 120 8.50 6.23 -12.02
N LEU A 121 9.02 5.26 -11.31
CA LEU A 121 9.82 4.18 -11.90
C LEU A 121 9.01 3.54 -13.05
N PRO A 122 9.56 3.46 -14.26
CA PRO A 122 8.86 2.82 -15.36
C PRO A 122 8.58 1.36 -15.01
N ALA A 123 7.38 0.87 -15.37
CA ALA A 123 6.93 -0.50 -15.07
C ALA A 123 7.98 -1.58 -15.43
N LYS A 124 8.78 -1.34 -16.46
CA LYS A 124 9.89 -2.23 -16.87
C LYS A 124 10.96 -2.43 -15.78
N LEU A 125 11.20 -1.45 -14.91
CA LEU A 125 12.19 -1.58 -13.84
C LEU A 125 11.72 -2.51 -12.72
N HIS A 126 10.41 -2.75 -12.59
CA HIS A 126 9.87 -3.75 -11.67
C HIS A 126 10.17 -5.20 -12.09
N LEU A 127 10.56 -5.40 -13.36
CA LEU A 127 11.02 -6.72 -13.82
C LEU A 127 12.38 -7.10 -13.22
N ILE A 128 13.23 -6.12 -12.84
CA ILE A 128 14.57 -6.39 -12.30
C ILE A 128 14.50 -7.16 -10.97
N PRO A 129 13.77 -6.67 -9.92
CA PRO A 129 13.65 -7.43 -8.68
C PRO A 129 12.92 -8.76 -8.87
N ALA A 130 11.91 -8.83 -9.76
CA ALA A 130 11.24 -10.09 -10.07
C ALA A 130 12.22 -11.11 -10.69
N ALA A 131 13.09 -10.66 -11.60
CA ALA A 131 14.14 -11.48 -12.16
C ALA A 131 15.14 -11.94 -11.09
N VAL A 132 15.55 -11.04 -10.17
CA VAL A 132 16.46 -11.39 -9.05
C VAL A 132 15.85 -12.47 -8.15
N ILE A 133 14.55 -12.42 -7.87
CA ILE A 133 13.83 -13.44 -7.09
C ILE A 133 13.89 -14.80 -7.80
N LEU A 134 13.93 -14.82 -9.13
CA LEU A 134 13.95 -16.05 -9.92
C LEU A 134 15.36 -16.57 -10.21
N ILE A 135 16.43 -15.80 -9.89
CA ILE A 135 17.84 -16.23 -10.10
C ILE A 135 18.13 -17.63 -9.53
N PRO A 136 17.69 -18.00 -8.31
CA PRO A 136 17.95 -19.33 -7.76
C PRO A 136 17.51 -20.49 -8.65
N LEU A 137 16.49 -20.29 -9.50
CA LEU A 137 16.01 -21.33 -10.43
C LEU A 137 16.99 -21.67 -11.54
N PHE A 138 17.97 -20.82 -11.80
CA PHE A 138 19.02 -21.08 -12.81
C PHE A 138 20.11 -22.02 -12.32
N PHE A 139 20.24 -22.26 -11.00
CA PHE A 139 21.19 -23.21 -10.45
C PHE A 139 20.62 -24.64 -10.50
N PRO A 140 21.30 -25.60 -11.19
CA PRO A 140 20.76 -26.95 -11.37
C PRO A 140 20.44 -27.67 -10.06
N GLN A 141 21.30 -27.53 -9.05
CA GLN A 141 21.12 -28.16 -7.74
C GLN A 141 19.87 -27.63 -7.04
N VAL A 142 19.68 -26.29 -7.06
CA VAL A 142 18.49 -25.64 -6.46
C VAL A 142 17.24 -26.07 -7.20
N ARG A 143 17.27 -26.08 -8.53
CA ARG A 143 16.14 -26.48 -9.36
C ARG A 143 15.74 -27.93 -9.09
N THR A 144 16.72 -28.84 -9.01
CA THR A 144 16.44 -30.27 -8.70
C THR A 144 15.79 -30.36 -7.32
N TYR A 145 16.32 -29.72 -6.29
CA TYR A 145 15.72 -29.70 -4.95
C TYR A 145 14.28 -29.16 -4.97
N LEU A 146 14.06 -28.04 -5.65
CA LEU A 146 12.74 -27.40 -5.73
C LEU A 146 11.69 -28.25 -6.45
N LEU A 147 12.11 -29.13 -7.37
CA LEU A 147 11.18 -29.97 -8.13
C LEU A 147 10.98 -31.34 -7.49
N THR A 148 11.98 -31.92 -6.85
CA THR A 148 11.92 -33.29 -6.32
C THR A 148 11.42 -33.36 -4.89
N GLU A 149 11.88 -32.44 -4.03
CA GLU A 149 11.50 -32.45 -2.63
C GLU A 149 10.13 -31.80 -2.37
N SER A 150 9.39 -32.32 -1.40
CA SER A 150 8.08 -31.73 -1.02
C SER A 150 8.21 -30.28 -0.55
N ASP A 151 9.21 -30.01 0.26
CA ASP A 151 9.49 -28.67 0.80
C ASP A 151 9.98 -27.74 -0.30
N GLY A 152 10.77 -28.26 -1.23
CA GLY A 152 11.22 -27.53 -2.42
C GLY A 152 10.06 -27.05 -3.28
N ARG A 153 9.04 -27.88 -3.51
CA ARG A 153 7.84 -27.51 -4.29
C ARG A 153 7.05 -26.38 -3.64
N VAL A 154 6.93 -26.38 -2.30
CA VAL A 154 6.30 -25.29 -1.56
C VAL A 154 7.11 -23.99 -1.71
N MET A 155 8.44 -24.07 -1.56
CA MET A 155 9.32 -22.91 -1.78
C MET A 155 9.22 -22.36 -3.21
N LEU A 156 9.16 -23.22 -4.22
CA LEU A 156 8.97 -22.82 -5.61
C LEU A 156 7.65 -22.05 -5.79
N LEU A 157 6.56 -22.59 -5.26
CA LEU A 157 5.25 -21.94 -5.32
C LEU A 157 5.29 -20.55 -4.66
N CYS A 158 5.84 -20.46 -3.44
CA CYS A 158 5.98 -19.18 -2.73
C CYS A 158 6.84 -18.17 -3.52
N THR A 159 7.94 -18.62 -4.11
CA THR A 159 8.82 -17.77 -4.93
C THR A 159 8.08 -17.20 -6.13
N ILE A 160 7.31 -18.01 -6.85
CA ILE A 160 6.51 -17.59 -7.99
C ILE A 160 5.42 -16.59 -7.55
N LEU A 161 4.72 -16.88 -6.44
CA LEU A 161 3.68 -15.99 -5.90
C LEU A 161 4.24 -14.63 -5.51
N VAL A 162 5.40 -14.58 -4.85
CA VAL A 162 6.06 -13.33 -4.46
C VAL A 162 6.49 -12.54 -5.70
N ALA A 163 7.08 -13.18 -6.70
CA ALA A 163 7.45 -12.53 -7.95
C ALA A 163 6.23 -11.98 -8.69
N ALA A 164 5.14 -12.75 -8.77
CA ALA A 164 3.89 -12.32 -9.40
C ALA A 164 3.23 -11.16 -8.64
N ALA A 165 3.19 -11.21 -7.31
CA ALA A 165 2.66 -10.12 -6.47
C ALA A 165 3.48 -8.83 -6.65
N TYR A 166 4.81 -8.94 -6.74
CA TYR A 166 5.68 -7.80 -6.98
C TYR A 166 5.43 -7.16 -8.36
N MET A 167 5.32 -7.97 -9.41
CA MET A 167 5.00 -7.49 -10.75
C MET A 167 3.60 -6.87 -10.81
N GLY A 168 2.61 -7.51 -10.17
CA GLY A 168 1.24 -7.02 -10.11
C GLY A 168 1.13 -5.66 -9.41
N THR A 169 1.82 -5.48 -8.29
CA THR A 169 1.84 -4.18 -7.59
C THR A 169 2.53 -3.11 -8.44
N GLY A 170 3.64 -3.41 -9.09
CA GLY A 170 4.32 -2.50 -9.99
C GLY A 170 3.45 -2.08 -11.19
N TYR A 171 2.72 -3.03 -11.76
CA TYR A 171 1.76 -2.76 -12.83
C TYR A 171 0.62 -1.86 -12.37
N LEU A 172 0.03 -2.14 -11.20
CA LEU A 172 -1.04 -1.32 -10.61
C LEU A 172 -0.58 0.11 -10.36
N PHE A 173 0.59 0.31 -9.75
CA PHE A 173 1.13 1.64 -9.52
C PHE A 173 1.43 2.40 -10.81
N ALA A 174 1.89 1.71 -11.85
CA ALA A 174 2.15 2.34 -13.15
C ALA A 174 0.88 2.79 -13.88
N HIS A 175 -0.27 2.18 -13.59
CA HIS A 175 -1.56 2.47 -14.24
C HIS A 175 -2.52 3.25 -13.35
N MET A 176 -2.15 3.57 -12.10
CA MET A 176 -2.96 4.44 -11.26
C MET A 176 -3.04 5.84 -11.87
N PRO A 177 -4.26 6.39 -12.03
CA PRO A 177 -4.44 7.73 -12.55
C PRO A 177 -3.88 8.75 -11.57
N ASN A 178 -2.80 9.42 -11.96
CA ASN A 178 -2.22 10.53 -11.20
C ASN A 178 -3.05 11.80 -11.47
N LYS A 179 -4.13 11.98 -10.72
CA LYS A 179 -4.91 13.22 -10.75
C LYS A 179 -4.32 14.19 -9.73
N ILE A 180 -3.68 15.23 -10.22
CA ILE A 180 -3.21 16.34 -9.39
C ILE A 180 -4.19 17.48 -9.59
N TYR A 181 -4.80 17.89 -8.49
CA TYR A 181 -5.68 19.05 -8.46
C TYR A 181 -4.87 20.24 -7.95
N SER A 182 -4.74 21.29 -8.74
CA SER A 182 -4.15 22.57 -8.31
C SER A 182 -5.25 23.44 -7.69
N GLU A 183 -4.99 24.00 -6.51
CA GLU A 183 -5.87 25.00 -5.88
C GLU A 183 -5.78 26.37 -6.59
N ASN A 184 -4.74 26.61 -7.36
CA ASN A 184 -4.54 27.86 -8.12
C ASN A 184 -4.76 27.62 -9.62
N SER A 185 -5.87 28.13 -10.12
CA SER A 185 -6.17 28.18 -11.57
C SER A 185 -5.33 29.19 -12.35
N GLN A 186 -4.31 29.82 -11.71
CA GLN A 186 -3.46 30.87 -12.30
C GLN A 186 -2.01 30.43 -12.57
N ILE A 187 -1.72 29.12 -12.54
CA ILE A 187 -0.39 28.62 -12.94
C ILE A 187 -0.47 27.87 -14.24
#